data_b87cca408bba4cc8d19cae4d44b6fc37
#
_entry.id   b87cca408bba4cc8d19cae4d44b6fc37
#
_cell.length_a   1.000
_cell.length_b   1.000
_cell.length_c   1.000
_cell.angle_alpha   90.00
_cell.angle_beta   90.00
_cell.angle_gamma   90.00
#
_symmetry.space_group_name_H-M   'P 1'
#
loop_
_entity.id
_entity.type
_entity.pdbx_description
1 polymer ?
#
loop_
_entity_poly.entity_id
_entity_poly.type
_entity_poly.pdbx_seq_one_letter_code
_entity_poly.pdbx_strand_id
1 'polypeptide(L)'
;MLCGCGQRETETEELPVLVIGSDNYEPYFYLDEDGAYAGIDVEIAKAACERLGWTPDFRQISWQEKDALLERGDVDCLWGSFSMNGREDRYRWAGPYMYSRQVVIVQADSDIRTLADLNDKRISVQISTKPEELFLKHQVPGVEQVDSVYCFADTVDVFAALDKSYVDACAGHETAYLTFIAGRAGEYRVLEPGLLRAGLGAAFYKDDGSGRAEALNEMLHELVADGTVAAILESYGVDAQAALAGLIHGQ
;
A
#
# COMPACT_ATOMS: atom_id res chain seq x y z
N MET A 1 14.84 2.96 -65.77
CA MET A 1 13.78 2.59 -64.82
C MET A 1 14.41 2.11 -63.53
N LEU A 2 14.50 2.96 -62.54
CA LEU A 2 15.01 2.63 -61.20
C LEU A 2 13.80 2.51 -60.29
N CYS A 3 13.50 1.28 -59.87
CA CYS A 3 12.51 1.03 -58.80
C CYS A 3 13.16 1.36 -57.45
N GLY A 4 12.72 2.43 -56.83
CA GLY A 4 13.03 2.71 -55.44
C GLY A 4 12.13 1.88 -54.54
N CYS A 5 12.68 0.88 -53.84
CA CYS A 5 12.03 0.24 -52.67
C CYS A 5 12.10 1.22 -51.49
N GLY A 6 10.98 1.88 -51.21
CA GLY A 6 10.78 2.60 -49.97
C GLY A 6 10.63 1.55 -48.83
N GLN A 7 11.63 1.46 -47.99
CA GLN A 7 11.49 0.81 -46.65
C GLN A 7 10.54 1.71 -45.85
N ARG A 8 9.35 1.21 -45.50
CA ARG A 8 8.56 1.76 -44.41
C ARG A 8 9.32 1.41 -43.13
N GLU A 9 9.92 2.40 -42.52
CA GLU A 9 10.28 2.35 -41.11
C GLU A 9 8.97 2.19 -40.34
N THR A 10 8.80 1.07 -39.69
CA THR A 10 7.75 0.89 -38.69
C THR A 10 8.13 1.76 -37.51
N GLU A 11 7.53 2.93 -37.38
CA GLU A 11 7.50 3.66 -36.11
C GLU A 11 6.97 2.69 -35.07
N THR A 12 7.80 2.25 -34.16
CA THR A 12 7.37 1.58 -32.92
C THR A 12 6.66 2.66 -32.12
N GLU A 13 5.33 2.59 -32.08
CA GLU A 13 4.50 3.46 -31.23
C GLU A 13 4.94 3.22 -29.80
N GLU A 14 5.54 4.22 -29.15
CA GLU A 14 5.93 4.14 -27.74
C GLU A 14 4.66 4.00 -26.90
N LEU A 15 4.63 2.96 -26.05
CA LEU A 15 3.48 2.73 -25.17
C LEU A 15 3.36 3.87 -24.16
N PRO A 16 2.13 4.28 -23.79
CA PRO A 16 1.92 5.27 -22.75
C PRO A 16 2.59 4.86 -21.45
N VAL A 17 3.31 5.78 -20.82
CA VAL A 17 3.97 5.54 -19.52
C VAL A 17 3.02 5.90 -18.39
N LEU A 18 2.96 5.05 -17.36
CA LEU A 18 2.30 5.32 -16.07
C LEU A 18 3.37 5.46 -14.99
N VAL A 19 3.56 6.67 -14.49
CA VAL A 19 4.52 6.97 -13.41
C VAL A 19 3.87 6.69 -12.06
N ILE A 20 4.40 5.68 -11.34
CA ILE A 20 3.84 5.16 -10.09
C ILE A 20 4.76 5.53 -8.92
N GLY A 21 4.26 6.33 -7.97
CA GLY A 21 5.00 6.73 -6.78
C GLY A 21 4.61 5.93 -5.55
N SER A 22 5.60 5.41 -4.82
CA SER A 22 5.45 4.82 -3.49
C SER A 22 6.71 5.03 -2.66
N ASP A 23 6.61 4.88 -1.35
CA ASP A 23 7.76 4.72 -0.47
C ASP A 23 8.19 3.24 -0.41
N ASN A 24 9.28 2.98 0.30
CA ASN A 24 9.72 1.61 0.53
C ASN A 24 8.87 0.97 1.63
N TYR A 25 7.94 0.09 1.23
CA TYR A 25 6.97 -0.56 2.13
C TYR A 25 6.83 -2.06 1.81
N GLU A 26 7.78 -2.86 2.27
CA GLU A 26 7.75 -4.33 2.07
C GLU A 26 6.55 -4.97 2.80
N PRO A 27 5.84 -5.94 2.20
CA PRO A 27 6.08 -6.60 0.90
C PRO A 27 5.30 -5.98 -0.28
N TYR A 28 4.84 -4.75 -0.17
CA TYR A 28 3.99 -4.13 -1.19
C TYR A 28 4.80 -3.45 -2.31
N PHE A 29 5.77 -2.63 -1.93
CA PHE A 29 6.62 -1.89 -2.87
C PHE A 29 8.01 -1.71 -2.26
N TYR A 30 9.04 -2.31 -2.85
CA TYR A 30 10.41 -2.27 -2.35
C TYR A 30 11.41 -2.55 -3.48
N LEU A 31 12.70 -2.34 -3.22
CA LEU A 31 13.77 -2.78 -4.09
C LEU A 31 14.28 -4.13 -3.61
N ASP A 32 14.35 -5.10 -4.52
CA ASP A 32 14.94 -6.41 -4.24
C ASP A 32 16.48 -6.34 -4.13
N GLU A 33 17.13 -7.49 -3.93
CA GLU A 33 18.59 -7.60 -3.79
C GLU A 33 19.35 -7.16 -5.05
N ASP A 34 18.71 -7.22 -6.22
CA ASP A 34 19.27 -6.81 -7.51
C ASP A 34 18.98 -5.32 -7.81
N GLY A 35 18.25 -4.62 -6.93
CA GLY A 35 17.85 -3.24 -7.08
C GLY A 35 16.68 -3.02 -8.04
N ALA A 36 15.93 -4.07 -8.37
CA ALA A 36 14.70 -3.97 -9.14
C ALA A 36 13.48 -3.76 -8.23
N TYR A 37 12.48 -3.01 -8.73
CA TYR A 37 11.23 -2.88 -8.01
C TYR A 37 10.45 -4.19 -7.97
N ALA A 38 10.07 -4.61 -6.76
CA ALA A 38 9.35 -5.82 -6.43
C ALA A 38 8.24 -5.54 -5.39
N GLY A 39 7.36 -6.51 -5.20
CA GLY A 39 6.29 -6.44 -4.21
C GLY A 39 4.89 -6.63 -4.81
N ILE A 40 3.93 -6.85 -3.93
CA ILE A 40 2.52 -7.13 -4.30
C ILE A 40 2.00 -6.07 -5.26
N ASP A 41 2.16 -4.80 -4.92
CA ASP A 41 1.62 -3.68 -5.69
C ASP A 41 2.38 -3.49 -7.01
N VAL A 42 3.69 -3.74 -7.00
CA VAL A 42 4.52 -3.71 -8.20
C VAL A 42 4.08 -4.78 -9.21
N GLU A 43 3.80 -6.00 -8.73
CA GLU A 43 3.38 -7.09 -9.62
C GLU A 43 1.96 -6.90 -10.15
N ILE A 44 1.03 -6.42 -9.30
CA ILE A 44 -0.33 -6.06 -9.76
C ILE A 44 -0.25 -4.93 -10.79
N ALA A 45 0.58 -3.90 -10.55
CA ALA A 45 0.75 -2.79 -11.48
C ALA A 45 1.36 -3.24 -12.81
N LYS A 46 2.37 -4.12 -12.78
CA LYS A 46 2.95 -4.73 -14.00
C LYS A 46 1.88 -5.48 -14.80
N ALA A 47 1.09 -6.34 -14.13
CA ALA A 47 0.03 -7.11 -14.78
C ALA A 47 -1.07 -6.20 -15.39
N ALA A 48 -1.47 -5.14 -14.67
CA ALA A 48 -2.45 -4.17 -15.17
C ALA A 48 -1.91 -3.39 -16.38
N CYS A 49 -0.69 -2.86 -16.27
CA CYS A 49 -0.06 -2.09 -17.34
C CYS A 49 0.16 -2.94 -18.60
N GLU A 50 0.60 -4.20 -18.46
CA GLU A 50 0.75 -5.12 -19.59
C GLU A 50 -0.56 -5.28 -20.38
N ARG A 51 -1.68 -5.49 -19.69
CA ARG A 51 -2.99 -5.65 -20.34
C ARG A 51 -3.54 -4.35 -20.95
N LEU A 52 -3.22 -3.21 -20.33
CA LEU A 52 -3.60 -1.89 -20.83
C LEU A 52 -2.70 -1.39 -21.96
N GLY A 53 -1.59 -2.08 -22.27
CA GLY A 53 -0.59 -1.63 -23.21
C GLY A 53 0.16 -0.39 -22.72
N TRP A 54 0.38 -0.28 -21.40
CA TRP A 54 1.14 0.79 -20.77
C TRP A 54 2.50 0.29 -20.29
N THR A 55 3.42 1.24 -20.09
CA THR A 55 4.73 0.96 -19.46
C THR A 55 4.73 1.53 -18.05
N PRO A 56 4.87 0.72 -16.97
CA PRO A 56 4.98 1.24 -15.62
C PRO A 56 6.37 1.83 -15.38
N ASP A 57 6.46 3.04 -14.81
CA ASP A 57 7.67 3.70 -14.33
C ASP A 57 7.56 3.85 -12.81
N PHE A 58 8.23 2.97 -12.06
CA PHE A 58 8.18 2.97 -10.61
C PHE A 58 9.18 3.98 -10.04
N ARG A 59 8.71 4.78 -9.06
CA ARG A 59 9.53 5.78 -8.38
C ARG A 59 9.39 5.67 -6.87
N GLN A 60 10.51 5.51 -6.19
CA GLN A 60 10.53 5.67 -4.74
C GLN A 60 10.44 7.16 -4.39
N ILE A 61 9.47 7.50 -3.55
CA ILE A 61 9.19 8.86 -3.11
C ILE A 61 9.19 8.96 -1.58
N SER A 62 9.31 10.19 -1.07
CA SER A 62 8.94 10.46 0.32
C SER A 62 7.43 10.42 0.47
N TRP A 63 6.92 9.50 1.31
CA TRP A 63 5.47 9.36 1.52
C TRP A 63 4.83 10.64 2.10
N GLN A 64 5.60 11.41 2.83
CA GLN A 64 5.15 12.69 3.36
C GLN A 64 4.89 13.73 2.25
N GLU A 65 5.61 13.65 1.13
CA GLU A 65 5.50 14.58 0.00
C GLU A 65 4.53 14.11 -1.09
N LYS A 66 3.91 12.93 -0.92
CA LYS A 66 3.08 12.28 -1.94
C LYS A 66 2.03 13.18 -2.59
N ASP A 67 1.30 13.97 -1.76
CA ASP A 67 0.23 14.83 -2.26
C ASP A 67 0.79 15.93 -3.17
N ALA A 68 1.90 16.54 -2.79
CA ALA A 68 2.55 17.57 -3.57
C ALA A 68 3.15 17.04 -4.88
N LEU A 69 3.71 15.81 -4.86
CA LEU A 69 4.26 15.16 -6.05
C LEU A 69 3.14 14.84 -7.04
N LEU A 70 2.01 14.33 -6.54
CA LEU A 70 0.83 14.02 -7.34
C LEU A 70 0.21 15.29 -7.95
N GLU A 71 0.07 16.37 -7.16
CA GLU A 71 -0.48 17.64 -7.62
C GLU A 71 0.37 18.30 -8.71
N ARG A 72 1.70 18.19 -8.63
CA ARG A 72 2.63 18.71 -9.65
C ARG A 72 2.74 17.83 -10.89
N GLY A 73 2.21 16.61 -10.85
CA GLY A 73 2.36 15.63 -11.93
C GLY A 73 3.77 15.00 -12.01
N ASP A 74 4.53 15.04 -10.92
CA ASP A 74 5.83 14.34 -10.82
C ASP A 74 5.62 12.80 -10.81
N VAL A 75 4.45 12.36 -10.35
CA VAL A 75 3.92 11.01 -10.48
C VAL A 75 2.48 11.06 -10.99
N ASP A 76 2.05 10.07 -11.77
CA ASP A 76 0.67 9.97 -12.26
C ASP A 76 -0.26 9.41 -11.19
N CYS A 77 0.21 8.48 -10.38
CA CYS A 77 -0.54 7.90 -9.26
C CYS A 77 0.37 7.50 -8.10
N LEU A 78 -0.27 7.37 -6.93
CA LEU A 78 0.31 6.83 -5.71
C LEU A 78 -0.20 5.39 -5.55
N TRP A 79 0.71 4.41 -5.54
CA TRP A 79 0.34 3.01 -5.43
C TRP A 79 1.35 2.24 -4.58
N GLY A 80 1.05 2.12 -3.30
CA GLY A 80 1.87 1.46 -2.28
C GLY A 80 1.04 1.26 -1.03
N SER A 81 0.25 0.17 -0.97
CA SER A 81 -0.59 -0.13 0.19
C SER A 81 -1.47 1.04 0.66
N PHE A 82 -1.95 1.86 -0.29
CA PHE A 82 -2.61 3.11 0.04
C PHE A 82 -4.09 2.91 0.41
N SER A 83 -4.40 3.13 1.69
CA SER A 83 -5.77 2.98 2.22
C SER A 83 -6.71 4.05 1.68
N MET A 84 -7.82 3.62 1.09
CA MET A 84 -8.88 4.51 0.58
C MET A 84 -9.75 5.12 1.68
N ASN A 85 -9.92 4.40 2.81
CA ASN A 85 -10.85 4.74 3.88
C ASN A 85 -10.72 6.19 4.40
N GLY A 86 -11.80 6.97 4.25
CA GLY A 86 -11.88 8.37 4.67
C GLY A 86 -11.06 9.33 3.78
N ARG A 87 -10.66 8.88 2.59
CA ARG A 87 -9.94 9.65 1.57
C ARG A 87 -10.62 9.59 0.20
N GLU A 88 -11.83 9.05 0.15
CA GLU A 88 -12.59 8.79 -1.07
C GLU A 88 -12.76 10.07 -1.90
N ASP A 89 -12.98 11.20 -1.25
CA ASP A 89 -13.18 12.51 -1.89
C ASP A 89 -11.87 13.29 -2.14
N ARG A 90 -10.71 12.77 -1.68
CA ARG A 90 -9.43 13.47 -1.80
C ARG A 90 -8.68 13.15 -3.07
N TYR A 91 -8.93 11.96 -3.64
CA TYR A 91 -8.25 11.44 -4.81
C TYR A 91 -9.26 10.87 -5.79
N ARG A 92 -8.84 10.69 -7.03
CA ARG A 92 -9.52 9.84 -7.98
C ARG A 92 -8.91 8.44 -7.85
N TRP A 93 -9.72 7.46 -7.50
CA TRP A 93 -9.25 6.14 -7.14
C TRP A 93 -9.45 5.10 -8.24
N ALA A 94 -8.47 4.21 -8.40
CA ALA A 94 -8.61 2.92 -9.03
C ALA A 94 -8.52 1.83 -7.93
N GLY A 95 -9.56 1.02 -7.78
CA GLY A 95 -9.67 0.00 -6.74
C GLY A 95 -10.98 0.10 -5.93
N PRO A 96 -11.09 -0.62 -4.78
CA PRO A 96 -9.99 -1.37 -4.17
C PRO A 96 -9.63 -2.63 -4.95
N TYR A 97 -8.33 -2.96 -5.00
CA TYR A 97 -7.83 -4.22 -5.60
C TYR A 97 -7.63 -5.32 -4.55
N MET A 98 -7.53 -4.98 -3.29
CA MET A 98 -7.53 -5.89 -2.13
C MET A 98 -7.93 -5.15 -0.86
N TYR A 99 -8.20 -5.91 0.18
CA TYR A 99 -8.32 -5.40 1.55
C TYR A 99 -7.13 -5.85 2.40
N SER A 100 -6.67 -4.96 3.28
CA SER A 100 -5.68 -5.25 4.30
C SER A 100 -6.22 -4.81 5.66
N ARG A 101 -5.76 -5.46 6.74
CA ARG A 101 -6.07 -5.01 8.10
C ARG A 101 -5.00 -4.01 8.56
N GLN A 102 -5.44 -2.94 9.22
CA GLN A 102 -4.56 -2.14 10.05
C GLN A 102 -4.56 -2.74 11.45
N VAL A 103 -3.38 -3.03 11.97
CA VAL A 103 -3.21 -3.71 13.25
C VAL A 103 -2.25 -2.98 14.17
N VAL A 104 -2.25 -3.38 15.44
CA VAL A 104 -1.26 -2.95 16.42
C VAL A 104 -0.43 -4.17 16.80
N ILE A 105 0.90 -3.99 16.86
CA ILE A 105 1.84 -4.99 17.36
C ILE A 105 2.49 -4.51 18.65
N VAL A 106 2.67 -5.43 19.58
CA VAL A 106 3.37 -5.25 20.84
C VAL A 106 4.39 -6.38 21.05
N GLN A 107 5.36 -6.19 21.93
CA GLN A 107 6.22 -7.29 22.38
C GLN A 107 5.37 -8.37 23.06
N ALA A 108 5.74 -9.64 22.91
CA ALA A 108 4.93 -10.77 23.38
C ALA A 108 4.77 -10.81 24.91
N ASP A 109 5.75 -10.31 25.64
CA ASP A 109 5.76 -10.21 27.11
C ASP A 109 5.08 -8.93 27.63
N SER A 110 4.67 -8.00 26.75
CA SER A 110 3.94 -6.79 27.11
C SER A 110 2.64 -7.09 27.85
N ASP A 111 2.26 -6.23 28.78
CA ASP A 111 0.96 -6.28 29.49
C ASP A 111 -0.22 -5.86 28.60
N ILE A 112 0.04 -5.21 27.47
CA ILE A 112 -0.97 -4.75 26.52
C ILE A 112 -1.60 -5.97 25.84
N ARG A 113 -2.87 -6.25 26.08
CA ARG A 113 -3.63 -7.40 25.52
C ARG A 113 -4.73 -6.99 24.56
N THR A 114 -5.27 -5.81 24.74
CA THR A 114 -6.38 -5.25 23.95
C THR A 114 -6.06 -3.83 23.48
N LEU A 115 -6.86 -3.29 22.55
CA LEU A 115 -6.70 -1.89 22.15
C LEU A 115 -6.91 -0.92 23.32
N ALA A 116 -7.79 -1.22 24.27
CA ALA A 116 -8.02 -0.36 25.43
C ALA A 116 -6.77 -0.22 26.34
N ASP A 117 -5.89 -1.20 26.35
CA ASP A 117 -4.64 -1.14 27.12
C ASP A 117 -3.60 -0.18 26.52
N LEU A 118 -3.89 0.40 25.34
CA LEU A 118 -3.05 1.43 24.70
C LEU A 118 -3.20 2.81 25.36
N ASN A 119 -4.17 3.00 26.26
CA ASN A 119 -4.25 4.23 27.04
C ASN A 119 -2.95 4.46 27.81
N ASP A 120 -2.46 5.70 27.80
CA ASP A 120 -1.19 6.12 28.43
C ASP A 120 0.06 5.39 27.90
N LYS A 121 -0.01 4.79 26.69
CA LYS A 121 1.13 4.12 26.05
C LYS A 121 1.75 4.97 24.93
N ARG A 122 3.03 4.68 24.66
CA ARG A 122 3.80 5.28 23.57
C ARG A 122 3.61 4.44 22.32
N ILE A 123 3.16 5.07 21.23
CA ILE A 123 2.84 4.39 19.99
C ILE A 123 3.76 4.89 18.87
N SER A 124 4.31 4.00 18.04
CA SER A 124 4.97 4.39 16.80
C SER A 124 4.12 4.06 15.57
N VAL A 125 4.14 4.96 14.60
CA VAL A 125 3.44 4.85 13.33
C VAL A 125 4.28 5.47 12.22
N GLN A 126 4.00 5.10 10.98
CA GLN A 126 4.56 5.82 9.85
C GLN A 126 3.76 7.12 9.63
N ILE A 127 4.45 8.22 9.33
CA ILE A 127 3.85 9.54 9.08
C ILE A 127 2.94 9.51 7.85
N SER A 128 1.87 10.31 7.87
CA SER A 128 0.89 10.45 6.77
C SER A 128 0.12 9.16 6.44
N THR A 129 0.07 8.20 7.39
CA THR A 129 -0.66 6.94 7.25
C THR A 129 -2.01 6.94 7.96
N LYS A 130 -2.80 5.89 7.76
CA LYS A 130 -4.10 5.76 8.43
C LYS A 130 -3.98 5.53 9.95
N PRO A 131 -3.06 4.69 10.44
CA PRO A 131 -2.84 4.57 11.89
C PRO A 131 -2.47 5.89 12.57
N GLU A 132 -1.59 6.71 11.96
CA GLU A 132 -1.28 8.04 12.50
C GLU A 132 -2.56 8.87 12.66
N GLU A 133 -3.38 8.93 11.61
CA GLU A 133 -4.64 9.67 11.64
C GLU A 133 -5.56 9.20 12.76
N LEU A 134 -5.71 7.87 12.93
CA LEU A 134 -6.58 7.29 13.94
C LEU A 134 -6.14 7.65 15.37
N PHE A 135 -4.84 7.58 15.67
CA PHE A 135 -4.32 7.92 16.99
C PHE A 135 -4.37 9.42 17.25
N LEU A 136 -3.93 10.25 16.30
CA LEU A 136 -3.91 11.72 16.47
C LEU A 136 -5.32 12.33 16.56
N LYS A 137 -6.33 11.70 15.93
CA LYS A 137 -7.72 12.14 15.99
C LYS A 137 -8.55 11.44 17.09
N HIS A 138 -7.91 10.63 17.95
CA HIS A 138 -8.60 9.86 18.99
C HIS A 138 -9.76 8.98 18.45
N GLN A 139 -9.51 8.32 17.31
CA GLN A 139 -10.52 7.49 16.62
C GLN A 139 -10.31 5.99 16.81
N VAL A 140 -9.38 5.58 17.68
CA VAL A 140 -9.15 4.16 18.00
C VAL A 140 -10.18 3.72 19.03
N PRO A 141 -11.00 2.68 18.76
CA PRO A 141 -12.04 2.25 19.68
C PRO A 141 -11.48 1.81 21.04
N GLY A 142 -12.01 2.36 22.13
CA GLY A 142 -11.61 2.04 23.50
C GLY A 142 -10.32 2.73 23.96
N VAL A 143 -9.70 3.54 23.12
CA VAL A 143 -8.53 4.36 23.46
C VAL A 143 -8.96 5.81 23.57
N GLU A 144 -8.93 6.34 24.79
CA GLU A 144 -9.28 7.75 25.05
C GLU A 144 -8.07 8.65 24.76
N GLN A 145 -6.89 8.24 25.25
CA GLN A 145 -5.65 9.00 25.08
C GLN A 145 -4.45 8.07 25.17
N VAL A 146 -3.53 8.19 24.22
CA VAL A 146 -2.17 7.62 24.32
C VAL A 146 -1.22 8.65 24.94
N ASP A 147 -0.10 8.19 25.52
CA ASP A 147 0.93 9.11 26.07
C ASP A 147 1.53 9.93 24.94
N SER A 148 1.96 9.27 23.87
CA SER A 148 2.56 9.94 22.73
C SER A 148 2.47 9.08 21.46
N VAL A 149 2.40 9.75 20.30
CA VAL A 149 2.48 9.16 18.97
C VAL A 149 3.79 9.59 18.31
N TYR A 150 4.69 8.67 18.10
CA TYR A 150 5.96 8.87 17.40
C TYR A 150 5.77 8.54 15.92
N CYS A 151 5.91 9.56 15.07
CA CYS A 151 5.72 9.43 13.63
C CYS A 151 7.10 9.37 12.95
N PHE A 152 7.37 8.26 12.26
CA PHE A 152 8.62 8.04 11.53
C PHE A 152 8.36 8.13 10.02
N ALA A 153 9.38 8.53 9.27
CA ALA A 153 9.29 8.56 7.81
C ALA A 153 9.26 7.13 7.24
N ASP A 154 10.09 6.25 7.79
CA ASP A 154 10.29 4.89 7.30
C ASP A 154 9.71 3.84 8.26
N THR A 155 9.09 2.80 7.70
CA THR A 155 8.51 1.69 8.47
C THR A 155 9.56 0.93 9.28
N VAL A 156 10.80 0.86 8.79
CA VAL A 156 11.92 0.23 9.50
C VAL A 156 12.16 0.90 10.86
N ASP A 157 12.07 2.23 10.92
CA ASP A 157 12.24 2.98 12.17
C ASP A 157 11.05 2.80 13.12
N VAL A 158 9.82 2.62 12.57
CA VAL A 158 8.62 2.28 13.36
C VAL A 158 8.85 0.98 14.13
N PHE A 159 9.36 -0.05 13.45
CA PHE A 159 9.67 -1.35 14.07
C PHE A 159 10.86 -1.28 15.01
N ALA A 160 11.93 -0.57 14.62
CA ALA A 160 13.11 -0.42 15.46
C ALA A 160 12.77 0.25 16.80
N ALA A 161 11.83 1.19 16.81
CA ALA A 161 11.37 1.84 18.03
C ALA A 161 10.68 0.84 18.98
N LEU A 162 9.86 -0.09 18.46
CA LEU A 162 9.24 -1.15 19.24
C LEU A 162 10.29 -2.18 19.72
N ASP A 163 11.14 -2.65 18.82
CA ASP A 163 12.19 -3.64 19.08
C ASP A 163 13.11 -3.21 20.22
N LYS A 164 13.45 -1.91 20.26
CA LYS A 164 14.30 -1.32 21.29
C LYS A 164 13.53 -0.78 22.50
N SER A 165 12.24 -1.05 22.62
CA SER A 165 11.37 -0.59 23.72
C SER A 165 11.34 0.94 23.91
N TYR A 166 11.59 1.69 22.82
CA TYR A 166 11.38 3.14 22.83
C TYR A 166 9.90 3.50 22.82
N VAL A 167 9.08 2.62 22.29
CA VAL A 167 7.63 2.67 22.30
C VAL A 167 7.06 1.36 22.84
N ASP A 168 5.79 1.38 23.24
CA ASP A 168 5.11 0.22 23.83
C ASP A 168 4.34 -0.58 22.77
N ALA A 169 3.99 0.08 21.65
CA ALA A 169 3.31 -0.55 20.52
C ALA A 169 3.65 0.17 19.20
N CYS A 170 3.44 -0.53 18.07
CA CYS A 170 3.46 0.08 16.75
C CYS A 170 2.23 -0.33 15.92
N ALA A 171 1.84 0.52 14.95
CA ALA A 171 0.64 0.28 14.17
C ALA A 171 0.82 0.52 12.66
N GLY A 172 0.27 -0.40 11.83
CA GLY A 172 0.32 -0.37 10.36
C GLY A 172 -0.39 -1.53 9.71
N HIS A 173 -0.09 -1.79 8.45
CA HIS A 173 -0.68 -2.90 7.70
C HIS A 173 -0.20 -4.26 8.20
N GLU A 174 -1.14 -5.17 8.45
CA GLU A 174 -0.89 -6.50 9.00
C GLU A 174 0.14 -7.29 8.17
N THR A 175 -0.01 -7.29 6.84
CA THR A 175 0.90 -8.02 5.95
C THR A 175 2.35 -7.55 6.11
N ALA A 176 2.60 -6.24 6.15
CA ALA A 176 3.94 -5.68 6.36
C ALA A 176 4.50 -6.09 7.74
N TYR A 177 3.63 -6.10 8.75
CA TYR A 177 4.03 -6.45 10.11
C TYR A 177 4.29 -7.94 10.27
N LEU A 178 3.48 -8.79 9.64
CA LEU A 178 3.73 -10.24 9.63
C LEU A 178 5.04 -10.58 8.89
N THR A 179 5.37 -9.84 7.83
CA THR A 179 6.67 -9.96 7.15
C THR A 179 7.82 -9.60 8.10
N PHE A 180 7.72 -8.49 8.83
CA PHE A 180 8.74 -8.07 9.79
C PHE A 180 8.94 -9.09 10.91
N ILE A 181 7.86 -9.68 11.48
CA ILE A 181 7.95 -10.66 12.56
C ILE A 181 8.16 -12.10 12.07
N ALA A 182 8.16 -12.33 10.75
CA ALA A 182 8.50 -13.63 10.18
C ALA A 182 9.93 -14.03 10.61
N GLY A 183 10.16 -15.14 11.18
CA GLY A 183 11.43 -15.55 11.74
C GLY A 183 11.69 -15.08 13.19
N ARG A 184 10.79 -14.28 13.77
CA ARG A 184 10.82 -13.83 15.18
C ARG A 184 9.63 -14.41 15.96
N ALA A 185 9.34 -15.69 15.75
CA ALA A 185 8.18 -16.35 16.33
C ALA A 185 8.19 -16.26 17.86
N GLY A 186 7.12 -15.71 18.44
CA GLY A 186 6.96 -15.58 19.89
C GLY A 186 7.58 -14.32 20.51
N GLU A 187 8.24 -13.46 19.72
CA GLU A 187 8.78 -12.19 20.23
C GLU A 187 7.72 -11.08 20.23
N TYR A 188 6.75 -11.17 19.34
CA TYR A 188 5.70 -10.15 19.15
C TYR A 188 4.31 -10.75 19.14
N ARG A 189 3.32 -9.93 19.35
CA ARG A 189 1.90 -10.26 19.30
C ARG A 189 1.12 -9.17 18.57
N VAL A 190 0.24 -9.59 17.65
CA VAL A 190 -0.78 -8.74 17.04
C VAL A 190 -1.95 -8.61 18.01
N LEU A 191 -2.45 -7.40 18.24
CA LEU A 191 -3.64 -7.17 19.05
C LEU A 191 -4.91 -7.42 18.23
N GLU A 192 -5.86 -8.09 18.85
CA GLU A 192 -7.20 -8.33 18.31
C GLU A 192 -8.28 -7.54 19.10
N PRO A 193 -9.31 -7.04 18.41
CA PRO A 193 -9.41 -6.91 16.94
C PRO A 193 -8.39 -5.91 16.41
N GLY A 194 -8.13 -5.93 15.08
CA GLY A 194 -7.33 -4.88 14.44
C GLY A 194 -8.01 -3.51 14.49
N LEU A 195 -7.30 -2.47 14.08
CA LEU A 195 -7.80 -1.08 14.08
C LEU A 195 -8.93 -0.88 13.08
N LEU A 196 -8.73 -1.37 11.85
CA LEU A 196 -9.74 -1.33 10.79
C LEU A 196 -9.36 -2.26 9.63
N ARG A 197 -10.34 -2.58 8.78
CA ARG A 197 -10.13 -3.19 7.46
C ARG A 197 -10.08 -2.10 6.41
N ALA A 198 -8.97 -1.97 5.70
CA ALA A 198 -8.72 -0.93 4.71
C ALA A 198 -8.81 -1.49 3.29
N GLY A 199 -9.58 -0.86 2.42
CA GLY A 199 -9.49 -1.08 0.97
C GLY A 199 -8.26 -0.38 0.42
N LEU A 200 -7.44 -1.10 -0.36
CA LEU A 200 -6.23 -0.56 -0.99
C LEU A 200 -6.49 -0.22 -2.45
N GLY A 201 -6.04 0.95 -2.88
CA GLY A 201 -6.23 1.45 -4.24
C GLY A 201 -5.03 2.25 -4.74
N ALA A 202 -4.99 2.48 -6.05
CA ALA A 202 -4.11 3.46 -6.67
C ALA A 202 -4.82 4.83 -6.72
N ALA A 203 -4.17 5.86 -6.19
CA ALA A 203 -4.72 7.20 -6.07
C ALA A 203 -4.14 8.11 -7.13
N PHE A 204 -5.00 8.68 -7.97
CA PHE A 204 -4.68 9.72 -8.93
C PHE A 204 -5.05 11.10 -8.36
N TYR A 205 -4.52 12.16 -8.97
CA TYR A 205 -4.93 13.50 -8.62
C TYR A 205 -6.46 13.64 -8.78
N LYS A 206 -7.11 14.33 -7.84
CA LYS A 206 -8.58 14.40 -7.79
C LYS A 206 -9.19 14.90 -9.11
N ASP A 207 -8.56 15.92 -9.70
CA ASP A 207 -9.03 16.58 -10.91
C ASP A 207 -8.35 16.04 -12.17
N ASP A 208 -7.71 14.85 -12.10
CA ASP A 208 -7.15 14.18 -13.27
C ASP A 208 -8.26 13.84 -14.27
N GLY A 209 -8.18 14.40 -15.46
CA GLY A 209 -9.12 14.18 -16.56
C GLY A 209 -8.58 13.24 -17.65
N SER A 210 -7.48 12.56 -17.40
CA SER A 210 -6.83 11.68 -18.40
C SER A 210 -7.63 10.41 -18.74
N GLY A 211 -8.54 9.99 -17.86
CA GLY A 211 -9.26 8.71 -17.96
C GLY A 211 -8.43 7.51 -17.50
N ARG A 212 -7.19 7.72 -17.04
CA ARG A 212 -6.29 6.63 -16.61
C ARG A 212 -6.79 5.93 -15.34
N ALA A 213 -7.37 6.67 -14.40
CA ALA A 213 -7.91 6.12 -13.17
C ALA A 213 -9.06 5.15 -13.45
N GLU A 214 -9.97 5.51 -14.36
CA GLU A 214 -11.10 4.68 -14.79
C GLU A 214 -10.63 3.41 -15.51
N ALA A 215 -9.71 3.56 -16.46
CA ALA A 215 -9.16 2.43 -17.21
C ALA A 215 -8.40 1.45 -16.28
N LEU A 216 -7.61 1.98 -15.34
CA LEU A 216 -6.93 1.15 -14.36
C LEU A 216 -7.93 0.49 -13.41
N ASN A 217 -8.98 1.20 -12.98
CA ASN A 217 -10.01 0.62 -12.11
C ASN A 217 -10.73 -0.57 -12.75
N GLU A 218 -11.12 -0.44 -14.01
CA GLU A 218 -11.73 -1.54 -14.77
C GLU A 218 -10.77 -2.73 -14.86
N MET A 219 -9.50 -2.48 -15.21
CA MET A 219 -8.48 -3.51 -15.30
C MET A 219 -8.22 -4.22 -13.97
N LEU A 220 -8.16 -3.48 -12.84
CA LEU A 220 -8.00 -4.09 -11.52
C LEU A 220 -9.15 -5.02 -11.17
N HIS A 221 -10.40 -4.65 -11.52
CA HIS A 221 -11.54 -5.54 -11.34
C HIS A 221 -11.44 -6.82 -12.18
N GLU A 222 -10.94 -6.74 -13.42
CA GLU A 222 -10.69 -7.91 -14.27
C GLU A 222 -9.62 -8.81 -13.67
N LEU A 223 -8.50 -8.25 -13.18
CA LEU A 223 -7.41 -9.00 -12.54
C LEU A 223 -7.85 -9.68 -11.23
N VAL A 224 -8.77 -9.08 -10.50
CA VAL A 224 -9.39 -9.72 -9.31
C VAL A 224 -10.30 -10.86 -9.76
N ALA A 225 -11.13 -10.64 -10.77
CA ALA A 225 -12.13 -11.61 -11.23
C ALA A 225 -11.52 -12.86 -11.86
N ASP A 226 -10.40 -12.73 -12.58
CA ASP A 226 -9.74 -13.84 -13.26
C ASP A 226 -8.71 -14.59 -12.37
N GLY A 227 -8.50 -14.11 -11.13
CA GLY A 227 -7.62 -14.73 -10.15
C GLY A 227 -6.16 -14.31 -10.22
N THR A 228 -5.79 -13.38 -11.12
CA THR A 228 -4.41 -12.88 -11.21
C THR A 228 -3.96 -12.24 -9.89
N VAL A 229 -4.81 -11.37 -9.29
CA VAL A 229 -4.50 -10.77 -7.99
C VAL A 229 -4.40 -11.83 -6.90
N ALA A 230 -5.27 -12.84 -6.90
CA ALA A 230 -5.21 -13.93 -5.92
C ALA A 230 -3.88 -14.69 -6.00
N ALA A 231 -3.42 -15.04 -7.20
CA ALA A 231 -2.15 -15.74 -7.40
C ALA A 231 -0.95 -14.91 -6.94
N ILE A 232 -0.95 -13.59 -7.19
CA ILE A 232 0.09 -12.68 -6.70
C ILE A 232 0.08 -12.67 -5.17
N LEU A 233 -1.08 -12.48 -4.52
CA LEU A 233 -1.19 -12.45 -3.05
C LEU A 233 -0.67 -13.73 -2.41
N GLU A 234 -1.05 -14.89 -2.96
CA GLU A 234 -0.61 -16.20 -2.48
C GLU A 234 0.90 -16.40 -2.60
N SER A 235 1.55 -15.85 -3.65
CA SER A 235 3.00 -15.92 -3.80
C SER A 235 3.76 -15.16 -2.71
N TYR A 236 3.12 -14.16 -2.10
CA TYR A 236 3.62 -13.41 -0.93
C TYR A 236 3.11 -13.98 0.40
N GLY A 237 2.45 -15.15 0.41
CA GLY A 237 1.92 -15.77 1.62
C GLY A 237 0.71 -15.06 2.22
N VAL A 238 0.05 -14.19 1.47
CA VAL A 238 -1.18 -13.50 1.89
C VAL A 238 -2.38 -14.39 1.65
N ASP A 239 -3.29 -14.48 2.63
CA ASP A 239 -4.58 -15.14 2.46
C ASP A 239 -5.45 -14.38 1.44
N ALA A 240 -5.41 -14.84 0.18
CA ALA A 240 -6.13 -14.21 -0.91
C ALA A 240 -7.66 -14.24 -0.69
N GLN A 241 -8.20 -15.29 -0.06
CA GLN A 241 -9.63 -15.37 0.23
C GLN A 241 -10.06 -14.26 1.20
N ALA A 242 -9.30 -14.02 2.27
CA ALA A 242 -9.58 -12.96 3.22
C ALA A 242 -9.36 -11.56 2.61
N ALA A 243 -8.26 -11.40 1.84
CA ALA A 243 -7.90 -10.13 1.22
C ALA A 243 -8.89 -9.69 0.11
N LEU A 244 -9.50 -10.63 -0.61
CA LEU A 244 -10.43 -10.35 -1.71
C LEU A 244 -11.90 -10.51 -1.31
N ALA A 245 -12.20 -10.86 -0.04
CA ALA A 245 -13.56 -11.02 0.43
C ALA A 245 -14.38 -9.73 0.23
N GLY A 246 -15.47 -9.84 -0.53
CA GLY A 246 -16.35 -8.72 -0.88
C GLY A 246 -16.01 -8.00 -2.19
N LEU A 247 -14.85 -8.28 -2.83
CA LEU A 247 -14.53 -7.81 -4.18
C LEU A 247 -15.08 -8.78 -5.26
N ILE A 248 -15.00 -10.08 -5.00
CA ILE A 248 -15.40 -11.13 -5.95
C ILE A 248 -16.93 -11.26 -6.08
N HIS A 249 -17.72 -10.67 -5.17
CA HIS A 249 -19.18 -10.82 -5.08
C HIS A 249 -19.96 -9.54 -5.46
N GLY A 250 -19.30 -8.53 -5.99
CA GLY A 250 -19.90 -7.29 -6.44
C GLY A 250 -20.35 -7.35 -7.90
N GLN A 251 -21.27 -8.28 -8.23
CA GLN A 251 -22.11 -8.22 -9.43
C GLN A 251 -23.55 -8.02 -9.03
#